data_1f4f84315cd1d5967edff1ba0b3d25bb
#
_entry.id   1f4f84315cd1d5967edff1ba0b3d25bb
#
_cell.length_a   1.000
_cell.length_b   1.000
_cell.length_c   1.000
_cell.angle_alpha   90.00
_cell.angle_beta   90.00
_cell.angle_gamma   90.00
#
_symmetry.space_group_name_H-M   'P 1'
#
loop_
_entity.id
_entity.type
_entity.pdbx_description
1 polymer ?
#
loop_
_entity_poly.entity_id
_entity_poly.type
_entity_poly.pdbx_seq_one_letter_code
_entity_poly.pdbx_strand_id
1 'polypeptide(L)'
;MRISKIIYVVLFSWILGIFSAASAQELCTECLSKVPKDMRDYVYNMDFMDKDQPLGPTVMKGWKSPRKPPWTIGYASTYAGNTWRKGAMERLMEVVYPKWKALGMVDEIVITQSNLDDTLQIQQMRQMIDGGKVDAIIICCSNLTALNQTIKYGWEKGIPTLSFTGFTTSPYSINTSVNYRLVGYYIGAWMAELIGEKGNVIIMDGIPGYSASDQQSDGMKAGLAQYPGIKVVAQLAHNWTSQVAQKELSQWLSSNPIEIHGI
;
A
#
# COMPACT_ATOMS: atom_id res chain seq x y z
N MET A 1 77.68 19.44 -0.71
CA MET A 1 76.44 19.55 -1.52
C MET A 1 75.41 18.61 -0.90
N ARG A 2 74.46 19.10 -0.10
CA ARG A 2 73.46 18.32 0.62
C ARG A 2 72.19 18.33 -0.18
N ILE A 3 71.73 17.14 -0.63
CA ILE A 3 70.45 16.96 -1.29
C ILE A 3 69.40 16.66 -0.21
N SER A 4 68.45 17.58 -0.03
CA SER A 4 67.31 17.48 0.85
C SER A 4 66.25 16.55 0.24
N LYS A 5 65.84 15.49 0.95
CA LYS A 5 64.74 14.60 0.58
C LYS A 5 63.45 15.22 1.12
N ILE A 6 62.57 15.67 0.24
CA ILE A 6 61.19 16.07 0.58
C ILE A 6 60.33 14.79 0.61
N ILE A 7 59.85 14.46 1.80
CA ILE A 7 58.88 13.39 2.01
C ILE A 7 57.47 13.98 1.82
N TYR A 8 56.79 13.54 0.79
CA TYR A 8 55.36 13.83 0.62
C TYR A 8 54.58 12.84 1.49
N VAL A 9 53.96 13.38 2.56
CA VAL A 9 52.93 12.65 3.32
C VAL A 9 51.60 12.82 2.60
N VAL A 10 51.15 11.78 1.92
CA VAL A 10 49.81 11.73 1.35
C VAL A 10 48.84 11.34 2.46
N LEU A 11 48.12 12.34 2.99
CA LEU A 11 47.01 12.13 3.90
C LEU A 11 45.84 11.57 3.09
N PHE A 12 45.63 10.26 3.18
CA PHE A 12 44.41 9.60 2.71
C PHE A 12 43.28 9.89 3.72
N SER A 13 42.48 10.92 3.40
CA SER A 13 41.26 11.19 4.14
C SER A 13 40.25 10.07 3.86
N TRP A 14 40.08 9.20 4.82
CA TRP A 14 38.97 8.24 4.84
C TRP A 14 37.71 9.04 5.11
N ILE A 15 36.95 9.35 4.04
CA ILE A 15 35.56 9.75 4.16
C ILE A 15 34.80 8.48 4.50
N LEU A 16 34.62 8.23 5.79
CA LEU A 16 33.60 7.33 6.30
C LEU A 16 32.26 7.92 5.89
N GLY A 17 31.74 7.45 4.76
CA GLY A 17 30.35 7.63 4.41
C GLY A 17 29.52 6.99 5.51
N ILE A 18 28.95 7.84 6.36
CA ILE A 18 27.89 7.44 7.28
C ILE A 18 26.70 7.11 6.38
N PHE A 19 26.63 5.85 5.93
CA PHE A 19 25.37 5.29 5.50
C PHE A 19 24.47 5.34 6.74
N SER A 20 23.62 6.36 6.78
CA SER A 20 22.47 6.37 7.67
C SER A 20 21.68 5.12 7.30
N ALA A 21 21.88 4.03 8.00
CA ALA A 21 20.97 2.92 7.99
C ALA A 21 19.62 3.56 8.31
N ALA A 22 18.70 3.52 7.36
CA ALA A 22 17.31 3.85 7.63
C ALA A 22 16.95 2.98 8.85
N SER A 23 16.77 3.62 9.99
CA SER A 23 16.39 2.94 11.22
C SER A 23 15.11 2.18 10.87
N ALA A 24 15.18 0.85 10.91
CA ALA A 24 13.97 0.05 10.89
C ALA A 24 13.08 0.68 11.96
N GLN A 25 11.93 1.19 11.55
CA GLN A 25 11.03 1.90 12.45
C GLN A 25 10.61 0.89 13.50
N GLU A 26 11.03 1.09 14.74
CA GLU A 26 10.71 0.16 15.83
C GLU A 26 9.21 0.01 15.93
N LEU A 27 8.78 -1.24 15.94
CA LEU A 27 7.39 -1.59 16.11
C LEU A 27 6.88 -0.96 17.40
N CYS A 28 5.73 -0.29 17.35
CA CYS A 28 5.12 0.27 18.56
C CYS A 28 4.59 -0.86 19.45
N THR A 29 5.46 -1.43 20.30
CA THR A 29 5.10 -2.52 21.22
C THR A 29 3.97 -2.11 22.18
N GLU A 30 3.94 -0.85 22.62
CA GLU A 30 2.84 -0.31 23.42
C GLU A 30 1.51 -0.31 22.65
N CYS A 31 1.54 0.06 21.35
CA CYS A 31 0.35 0.03 20.51
C CYS A 31 -0.16 -1.39 20.34
N LEU A 32 0.74 -2.35 20.10
CA LEU A 32 0.41 -3.75 19.91
C LEU A 32 -0.09 -4.43 21.19
N SER A 33 0.34 -3.97 22.38
CA SER A 33 -0.13 -4.53 23.64
C SER A 33 -1.62 -4.34 23.87
N LYS A 34 -2.22 -3.33 23.21
CA LYS A 34 -3.66 -3.01 23.28
C LYS A 34 -4.50 -3.80 22.28
N VAL A 35 -3.85 -4.50 21.34
CA VAL A 35 -4.53 -5.34 20.36
C VAL A 35 -4.74 -6.74 20.95
N PRO A 36 -5.94 -7.34 20.84
CA PRO A 36 -6.18 -8.72 21.30
C PRO A 36 -5.16 -9.70 20.71
N LYS A 37 -4.77 -10.71 21.51
CA LYS A 37 -3.69 -11.63 21.15
C LYS A 37 -3.92 -12.35 19.82
N ASP A 38 -5.14 -12.83 19.62
CA ASP A 38 -5.56 -13.48 18.38
C ASP A 38 -5.42 -12.56 17.16
N MET A 39 -5.83 -11.30 17.29
CA MET A 39 -5.62 -10.32 16.22
C MET A 39 -4.14 -10.02 16.00
N ARG A 40 -3.33 -9.98 17.05
CA ARG A 40 -1.87 -9.79 16.91
C ARG A 40 -1.23 -10.90 16.13
N ASP A 41 -1.58 -12.13 16.46
CA ASP A 41 -0.99 -13.32 15.85
C ASP A 41 -1.35 -13.45 14.36
N TYR A 42 -2.53 -12.95 13.95
CA TYR A 42 -3.00 -13.02 12.56
C TYR A 42 -2.72 -11.76 11.74
N VAL A 43 -2.90 -10.58 12.31
CA VAL A 43 -2.83 -9.32 11.56
C VAL A 43 -1.43 -8.69 11.63
N TYR A 44 -0.74 -8.85 12.75
CA TYR A 44 0.56 -8.25 13.03
C TYR A 44 1.67 -9.29 13.18
N ASN A 45 1.52 -10.44 12.53
CA ASN A 45 2.58 -11.45 12.53
C ASN A 45 3.84 -10.84 11.91
N MET A 46 4.89 -10.72 12.72
CA MET A 46 6.14 -10.04 12.34
C MET A 46 6.84 -10.71 11.17
N ASP A 47 6.70 -12.03 11.00
CA ASP A 47 7.33 -12.77 9.91
C ASP A 47 6.73 -12.42 8.54
N PHE A 48 5.50 -11.87 8.54
CA PHE A 48 4.75 -11.47 7.36
C PHE A 48 4.42 -9.98 7.33
N MET A 49 4.96 -9.20 8.26
CA MET A 49 4.81 -7.75 8.20
C MET A 49 5.51 -7.24 6.95
N ASP A 50 4.77 -6.44 6.22
CA ASP A 50 5.31 -5.74 5.08
C ASP A 50 6.36 -4.72 5.55
N LYS A 51 7.54 -4.78 4.93
CA LYS A 51 8.63 -3.84 5.17
C LYS A 51 8.25 -2.39 4.88
N ASP A 52 7.28 -2.21 3.97
CA ASP A 52 6.81 -0.91 3.50
C ASP A 52 5.68 -0.35 4.38
N GLN A 53 5.22 -1.11 5.38
CA GLN A 53 4.25 -0.68 6.39
C GLN A 53 4.88 -0.55 7.77
N PRO A 54 5.64 0.50 8.04
CA PRO A 54 6.15 0.71 9.37
C PRO A 54 4.98 0.95 10.33
N LEU A 55 4.83 0.07 11.33
CA LEU A 55 3.99 0.34 12.49
C LEU A 55 4.79 1.21 13.46
N GLY A 56 4.47 2.46 13.54
CA GLY A 56 5.20 3.36 14.40
C GLY A 56 4.40 4.60 14.79
N PRO A 57 4.94 5.43 15.67
CA PRO A 57 4.31 6.68 16.02
C PRO A 57 4.18 7.54 14.75
N THR A 58 2.95 7.94 14.46
CA THR A 58 2.68 8.91 13.41
C THR A 58 2.87 10.33 13.92
N VAL A 59 3.27 11.24 13.05
CA VAL A 59 3.29 12.69 13.34
C VAL A 59 1.91 13.23 13.72
N MET A 60 0.85 12.47 13.41
CA MET A 60 -0.53 12.83 13.74
C MET A 60 -0.90 12.54 15.20
N LYS A 61 -0.03 11.91 15.99
CA LYS A 61 -0.30 11.69 17.43
C LYS A 61 -0.51 13.03 18.13
N GLY A 62 -1.71 13.25 18.65
CA GLY A 62 -2.08 14.49 19.31
C GLY A 62 -2.43 15.65 18.37
N TRP A 63 -2.41 15.45 17.06
CA TRP A 63 -2.87 16.45 16.11
C TRP A 63 -4.36 16.75 16.30
N LYS A 64 -4.70 18.02 16.14
CA LYS A 64 -6.10 18.50 16.17
C LYS A 64 -6.33 19.35 14.93
N SER A 65 -7.49 19.21 14.33
CA SER A 65 -7.88 20.06 13.21
C SER A 65 -7.81 21.53 13.59
N PRO A 66 -7.18 22.38 12.78
CA PRO A 66 -7.21 23.83 12.98
C PRO A 66 -8.59 24.43 12.77
N ARG A 67 -9.47 23.72 12.04
CA ARG A 67 -10.88 24.14 11.80
C ARG A 67 -11.85 23.27 12.60
N LYS A 68 -12.96 23.86 12.99
CA LYS A 68 -14.08 23.12 13.61
C LYS A 68 -14.96 22.48 12.54
N PRO A 69 -15.68 21.39 12.87
CA PRO A 69 -16.68 20.86 11.96
C PRO A 69 -17.77 21.89 11.66
N PRO A 70 -18.54 21.74 10.56
CA PRO A 70 -18.42 20.62 9.62
C PRO A 70 -17.22 20.73 8.70
N TRP A 71 -16.61 19.57 8.35
CA TRP A 71 -15.41 19.49 7.52
C TRP A 71 -15.73 19.11 6.09
N THR A 72 -14.94 19.60 5.15
CA THR A 72 -14.91 19.14 3.76
C THR A 72 -13.78 18.13 3.58
N ILE A 73 -14.11 16.95 3.07
CA ILE A 73 -13.17 15.87 2.86
C ILE A 73 -12.87 15.72 1.38
N GLY A 74 -11.59 15.80 1.02
CA GLY A 74 -11.12 15.43 -0.31
C GLY A 74 -11.02 13.90 -0.42
N TYR A 75 -11.49 13.32 -1.52
CA TYR A 75 -11.28 11.91 -1.85
C TYR A 75 -10.57 11.81 -3.20
N ALA A 76 -9.26 11.62 -3.17
CA ALA A 76 -8.43 11.48 -4.37
C ALA A 76 -8.31 9.99 -4.74
N SER A 77 -9.25 9.52 -5.58
CA SER A 77 -9.31 8.15 -6.06
C SER A 77 -8.36 7.93 -7.23
N THR A 78 -7.62 6.81 -7.22
CA THR A 78 -6.78 6.42 -8.35
C THR A 78 -7.48 5.54 -9.35
N TYR A 79 -8.43 4.71 -8.90
CA TYR A 79 -9.01 3.68 -9.74
C TYR A 79 -10.46 3.39 -9.35
N ALA A 80 -11.34 3.37 -10.32
CA ALA A 80 -12.76 3.05 -10.13
C ALA A 80 -13.26 1.90 -11.03
N GLY A 81 -12.33 1.21 -11.71
CA GLY A 81 -12.64 0.28 -12.80
C GLY A 81 -13.15 -1.10 -12.39
N ASN A 82 -13.39 -1.38 -11.10
CA ASN A 82 -13.92 -2.66 -10.67
C ASN A 82 -15.13 -2.51 -9.71
N THR A 83 -15.86 -3.61 -9.54
CA THR A 83 -17.07 -3.67 -8.71
C THR A 83 -16.80 -3.34 -7.24
N TRP A 84 -15.64 -3.74 -6.70
CA TRP A 84 -15.27 -3.44 -5.32
C TRP A 84 -15.12 -1.92 -5.10
N ARG A 85 -14.42 -1.24 -6.01
CA ARG A 85 -14.23 0.22 -5.95
C ARG A 85 -15.55 0.97 -6.10
N LYS A 86 -16.38 0.51 -7.04
CA LYS A 86 -17.72 1.06 -7.22
C LYS A 86 -18.54 0.91 -5.94
N GLY A 87 -18.59 -0.29 -5.38
CA GLY A 87 -19.32 -0.54 -4.13
C GLY A 87 -18.78 0.24 -2.93
N ALA A 88 -17.45 0.42 -2.83
CA ALA A 88 -16.85 1.25 -1.78
C ALA A 88 -17.29 2.74 -1.91
N MET A 89 -17.32 3.27 -3.13
CA MET A 89 -17.77 4.64 -3.39
C MET A 89 -19.26 4.81 -3.11
N GLU A 90 -20.09 3.87 -3.54
CA GLU A 90 -21.53 3.85 -3.25
C GLU A 90 -21.77 3.85 -1.74
N ARG A 91 -21.09 2.99 -0.99
CA ARG A 91 -21.20 2.96 0.49
C ARG A 91 -20.72 4.25 1.15
N LEU A 92 -19.65 4.85 0.64
CA LEU A 92 -19.19 6.15 1.11
C LEU A 92 -20.27 7.21 0.95
N MET A 93 -20.86 7.32 -0.25
CA MET A 93 -21.80 8.39 -0.59
C MET A 93 -23.23 8.16 -0.09
N GLU A 94 -23.68 6.91 -0.02
CA GLU A 94 -25.07 6.59 0.33
C GLU A 94 -25.26 6.27 1.81
N VAL A 95 -24.21 5.85 2.52
CA VAL A 95 -24.31 5.42 3.91
C VAL A 95 -23.42 6.25 4.84
N VAL A 96 -22.13 6.35 4.54
CA VAL A 96 -21.17 6.99 5.45
C VAL A 96 -21.34 8.50 5.46
N TYR A 97 -21.34 9.12 4.29
CA TYR A 97 -21.45 10.57 4.17
C TYR A 97 -22.77 11.13 4.76
N PRO A 98 -23.97 10.61 4.44
CA PRO A 98 -25.20 11.13 5.02
C PRO A 98 -25.23 11.04 6.56
N LYS A 99 -24.67 9.95 7.11
CA LYS A 99 -24.56 9.78 8.57
C LYS A 99 -23.72 10.88 9.20
N TRP A 100 -22.53 11.15 8.66
CA TRP A 100 -21.63 12.15 9.22
C TRP A 100 -22.08 13.58 8.94
N LYS A 101 -22.81 13.80 7.84
CA LYS A 101 -23.46 15.07 7.54
C LYS A 101 -24.59 15.36 8.54
N ALA A 102 -25.42 14.38 8.82
CA ALA A 102 -26.50 14.53 9.82
C ALA A 102 -25.97 14.80 11.24
N LEU A 103 -24.77 14.36 11.57
CA LEU A 103 -24.07 14.65 12.82
C LEU A 103 -23.39 16.03 12.83
N GLY A 104 -23.47 16.80 11.73
CA GLY A 104 -22.78 18.09 11.60
C GLY A 104 -21.26 17.98 11.56
N MET A 105 -20.72 16.81 11.23
CA MET A 105 -19.28 16.57 11.21
C MET A 105 -18.66 16.75 9.82
N VAL A 106 -19.39 16.41 8.75
CA VAL A 106 -18.93 16.54 7.36
C VAL A 106 -19.97 17.33 6.57
N ASP A 107 -19.53 18.35 5.86
CA ASP A 107 -20.38 19.14 4.96
C ASP A 107 -20.35 18.61 3.54
N GLU A 108 -19.17 18.35 3.00
CA GLU A 108 -18.98 17.96 1.60
C GLU A 108 -17.88 16.90 1.47
N ILE A 109 -18.00 16.05 0.45
CA ILE A 109 -16.93 15.18 -0.04
C ILE A 109 -16.59 15.58 -1.48
N VAL A 110 -15.37 16.10 -1.67
CA VAL A 110 -14.85 16.47 -3.01
C VAL A 110 -14.12 15.28 -3.59
N ILE A 111 -14.65 14.71 -4.67
CA ILE A 111 -14.10 13.48 -5.28
C ILE A 111 -13.35 13.82 -6.56
N THR A 112 -12.16 13.28 -6.71
CA THR A 112 -11.40 13.28 -7.97
C THR A 112 -11.00 11.86 -8.35
N GLN A 113 -10.69 11.65 -9.63
CA GLN A 113 -10.33 10.36 -10.18
C GLN A 113 -9.15 10.52 -11.12
N SER A 114 -8.05 9.78 -10.85
CA SER A 114 -6.82 9.89 -11.66
C SER A 114 -6.63 8.76 -12.67
N ASN A 115 -7.43 7.68 -12.61
CA ASN A 115 -7.35 6.55 -13.53
C ASN A 115 -5.94 5.92 -13.63
N LEU A 116 -5.30 5.72 -12.48
CA LEU A 116 -3.94 5.17 -12.35
C LEU A 116 -2.82 6.11 -12.84
N ASP A 117 -3.12 7.38 -13.07
CA ASP A 117 -2.12 8.41 -13.39
C ASP A 117 -1.70 9.13 -12.10
N ASP A 118 -0.50 8.82 -11.62
CA ASP A 118 0.06 9.43 -10.41
C ASP A 118 0.28 10.95 -10.59
N THR A 119 0.65 11.40 -11.78
CA THR A 119 0.85 12.83 -12.07
C THR A 119 -0.47 13.59 -11.95
N LEU A 120 -1.52 13.05 -12.53
CA LEU A 120 -2.85 13.62 -12.42
C LEU A 120 -3.36 13.62 -10.97
N GLN A 121 -3.10 12.54 -10.20
CA GLN A 121 -3.46 12.50 -8.80
C GLN A 121 -2.74 13.56 -7.97
N ILE A 122 -1.45 13.75 -8.19
CA ILE A 122 -0.65 14.82 -7.57
C ILE A 122 -1.27 16.19 -7.87
N GLN A 123 -1.61 16.47 -9.13
CA GLN A 123 -2.23 17.73 -9.54
C GLN A 123 -3.58 17.95 -8.86
N GLN A 124 -4.43 16.94 -8.84
CA GLN A 124 -5.75 16.98 -8.19
C GLN A 124 -5.64 17.22 -6.69
N MET A 125 -4.74 16.52 -6.01
CA MET A 125 -4.49 16.74 -4.58
C MET A 125 -3.96 18.15 -4.31
N ARG A 126 -3.03 18.66 -5.11
CA ARG A 126 -2.55 20.04 -4.97
C ARG A 126 -3.65 21.06 -5.17
N GLN A 127 -4.52 20.88 -6.14
CA GLN A 127 -5.69 21.74 -6.33
C GLN A 127 -6.63 21.74 -5.11
N MET A 128 -6.85 20.58 -4.48
CA MET A 128 -7.62 20.50 -3.23
C MET A 128 -6.94 21.26 -2.09
N ILE A 129 -5.62 21.10 -1.95
CA ILE A 129 -4.83 21.74 -0.88
C ILE A 129 -4.80 23.27 -1.08
N ASP A 130 -4.43 23.71 -2.27
CA ASP A 130 -4.27 25.14 -2.60
C ASP A 130 -5.60 25.89 -2.67
N GLY A 131 -6.67 25.17 -3.03
CA GLY A 131 -8.02 25.73 -3.02
C GLY A 131 -8.56 26.05 -1.62
N GLY A 132 -7.89 25.57 -0.56
CA GLY A 132 -8.20 25.90 0.83
C GLY A 132 -9.58 25.46 1.32
N LYS A 133 -10.27 24.60 0.55
CA LYS A 133 -11.64 24.16 0.86
C LYS A 133 -11.68 22.84 1.63
N VAL A 134 -10.67 21.97 1.46
CA VAL A 134 -10.65 20.68 2.13
C VAL A 134 -9.95 20.75 3.49
N ASP A 135 -10.41 19.95 4.44
CA ASP A 135 -9.88 19.85 5.80
C ASP A 135 -9.02 18.61 6.01
N ALA A 136 -9.26 17.58 5.21
CA ALA A 136 -8.47 16.35 5.17
C ALA A 136 -8.60 15.72 3.78
N ILE A 137 -7.65 14.87 3.42
CA ILE A 137 -7.67 14.14 2.15
C ILE A 137 -7.60 12.64 2.43
N ILE A 138 -8.54 11.89 1.84
CA ILE A 138 -8.46 10.44 1.73
C ILE A 138 -7.89 10.13 0.35
N ILE A 139 -6.82 9.36 0.31
CA ILE A 139 -6.27 8.84 -0.94
C ILE A 139 -6.55 7.35 -1.05
N CYS A 140 -6.75 6.88 -2.25
CA CYS A 140 -6.81 5.48 -2.56
C CYS A 140 -5.68 5.09 -3.50
N CYS A 141 -4.93 4.11 -3.04
CA CYS A 141 -4.04 3.23 -3.79
C CYS A 141 -3.34 3.86 -4.99
N SER A 142 -2.28 4.55 -4.74
CA SER A 142 -1.32 4.90 -5.78
C SER A 142 0.00 4.17 -5.54
N ASN A 143 1.00 4.55 -6.27
CA ASN A 143 2.38 4.17 -6.03
C ASN A 143 2.79 4.51 -4.59
N LEU A 144 3.58 3.64 -3.94
CA LEU A 144 4.03 3.76 -2.55
C LEU A 144 4.67 5.12 -2.21
N THR A 145 5.36 5.73 -3.16
CA THR A 145 6.20 6.91 -2.94
C THR A 145 5.78 8.15 -3.72
N ALA A 146 5.04 7.98 -4.82
CA ALA A 146 4.72 9.07 -5.75
C ALA A 146 4.05 10.28 -5.09
N LEU A 147 3.17 10.03 -4.11
CA LEU A 147 2.42 11.08 -3.43
C LEU A 147 3.13 11.69 -2.21
N ASN A 148 4.28 11.14 -1.77
CA ASN A 148 4.91 11.51 -0.50
C ASN A 148 5.15 13.02 -0.36
N GLN A 149 5.62 13.70 -1.42
CA GLN A 149 5.86 15.13 -1.38
C GLN A 149 4.56 15.95 -1.30
N THR A 150 3.51 15.48 -1.97
CA THR A 150 2.21 16.15 -1.93
C THR A 150 1.52 15.93 -0.59
N ILE A 151 1.66 14.75 0.01
CA ILE A 151 1.19 14.46 1.36
C ILE A 151 1.88 15.35 2.38
N LYS A 152 3.22 15.48 2.31
CA LYS A 152 3.99 16.39 3.16
C LYS A 152 3.50 17.84 3.00
N TYR A 153 3.32 18.28 1.76
CA TYR A 153 2.82 19.63 1.47
C TYR A 153 1.44 19.89 2.08
N GLY A 154 0.51 18.92 1.96
CA GLY A 154 -0.79 18.99 2.64
C GLY A 154 -0.68 19.11 4.15
N TRP A 155 0.19 18.29 4.76
CA TRP A 155 0.48 18.33 6.18
C TRP A 155 0.98 19.70 6.65
N GLU A 156 1.92 20.31 5.92
CA GLU A 156 2.45 21.65 6.20
C GLU A 156 1.38 22.76 6.11
N LYS A 157 0.30 22.49 5.35
CA LYS A 157 -0.89 23.34 5.26
C LYS A 157 -1.98 23.01 6.28
N GLY A 158 -1.73 22.05 7.19
CA GLY A 158 -2.69 21.59 8.19
C GLY A 158 -3.77 20.64 7.66
N ILE A 159 -3.55 20.05 6.48
CA ILE A 159 -4.46 19.12 5.82
C ILE A 159 -3.86 17.72 5.91
N PRO A 160 -4.34 16.87 6.84
CA PRO A 160 -3.86 15.50 7.00
C PRO A 160 -4.32 14.62 5.85
N THR A 161 -3.55 13.56 5.58
CA THR A 161 -3.87 12.56 4.57
C THR A 161 -4.05 11.20 5.20
N LEU A 162 -5.10 10.49 4.81
CA LEU A 162 -5.37 9.09 5.15
C LEU A 162 -5.31 8.26 3.86
N SER A 163 -4.50 7.22 3.84
CA SER A 163 -4.48 6.25 2.75
C SER A 163 -5.46 5.13 3.04
N PHE A 164 -6.35 4.86 2.11
CA PHE A 164 -7.40 3.83 2.20
C PHE A 164 -7.13 2.69 1.22
N THR A 165 -6.98 1.47 1.74
CA THR A 165 -6.73 0.23 0.96
C THR A 165 -5.46 0.26 0.08
N GLY A 166 -4.51 1.07 0.43
CA GLY A 166 -3.20 1.17 -0.16
C GLY A 166 -2.25 1.75 0.86
N PHE A 167 -0.99 1.88 0.48
CA PHE A 167 0.04 2.38 1.38
C PHE A 167 0.77 3.53 0.75
N THR A 168 1.26 4.40 1.61
CA THR A 168 2.32 5.34 1.27
C THR A 168 3.45 5.19 2.28
N THR A 169 4.67 5.44 1.85
CA THR A 169 5.83 5.48 2.74
C THR A 169 5.99 6.84 3.44
N SER A 170 5.03 7.75 3.24
CA SER A 170 5.06 9.07 3.86
C SER A 170 4.83 8.98 5.37
N PRO A 171 5.71 9.55 6.21
CA PRO A 171 5.46 9.65 7.65
C PRO A 171 4.33 10.63 7.99
N TYR A 172 3.83 11.39 7.01
CA TYR A 172 2.78 12.40 7.16
C TYR A 172 1.39 11.87 6.76
N SER A 173 1.23 10.55 6.60
CA SER A 173 -0.07 9.93 6.34
C SER A 173 -0.39 8.85 7.36
N ILE A 174 -1.68 8.53 7.48
CA ILE A 174 -2.15 7.34 8.18
C ILE A 174 -2.52 6.32 7.12
N ASN A 175 -1.95 5.13 7.17
CA ASN A 175 -2.31 4.02 6.30
C ASN A 175 -3.41 3.19 6.96
N THR A 176 -4.51 3.00 6.25
CA THR A 176 -5.63 2.14 6.65
C THR A 176 -5.78 1.04 5.60
N SER A 177 -5.26 -0.13 5.89
CA SER A 177 -5.23 -1.23 4.92
C SER A 177 -5.18 -2.58 5.61
N VAL A 178 -5.17 -3.65 4.82
CA VAL A 178 -4.95 -5.02 5.29
C VAL A 178 -3.49 -5.42 5.05
N ASN A 179 -3.01 -6.42 5.77
CA ASN A 179 -1.71 -7.02 5.47
C ASN A 179 -1.85 -7.93 4.24
N TYR A 180 -1.66 -7.37 3.05
CA TYR A 180 -1.82 -8.09 1.78
C TYR A 180 -0.86 -9.27 1.65
N ARG A 181 0.34 -9.17 2.19
CA ARG A 181 1.30 -10.27 2.16
C ARG A 181 0.81 -11.45 2.97
N LEU A 182 0.31 -11.20 4.18
CA LEU A 182 -0.26 -12.24 5.04
C LEU A 182 -1.51 -12.87 4.41
N VAL A 183 -2.39 -12.06 3.83
CA VAL A 183 -3.57 -12.53 3.08
C VAL A 183 -3.12 -13.44 1.93
N GLY A 184 -2.15 -13.02 1.15
CA GLY A 184 -1.60 -13.84 0.06
C GLY A 184 -1.03 -15.16 0.56
N TYR A 185 -0.26 -15.13 1.65
CA TYR A 185 0.32 -16.33 2.25
C TYR A 185 -0.76 -17.38 2.60
N TYR A 186 -1.80 -16.96 3.31
CA TYR A 186 -2.88 -17.88 3.67
C TYR A 186 -3.66 -18.38 2.44
N ILE A 187 -3.88 -17.54 1.44
CA ILE A 187 -4.51 -17.96 0.18
C ILE A 187 -3.65 -19.03 -0.49
N GLY A 188 -2.34 -18.82 -0.61
CA GLY A 188 -1.43 -19.78 -1.22
C GLY A 188 -1.35 -21.10 -0.45
N ALA A 189 -1.18 -21.04 0.86
CA ALA A 189 -1.14 -22.23 1.71
C ALA A 189 -2.45 -23.02 1.64
N TRP A 190 -3.57 -22.35 1.78
CA TRP A 190 -4.89 -22.97 1.72
C TRP A 190 -5.19 -23.58 0.35
N MET A 191 -4.82 -22.90 -0.74
CA MET A 191 -4.92 -23.45 -2.08
C MET A 191 -4.13 -24.77 -2.21
N ALA A 192 -2.89 -24.80 -1.70
CA ALA A 192 -2.07 -26.00 -1.73
C ALA A 192 -2.72 -27.17 -0.98
N GLU A 193 -3.26 -26.92 0.21
CA GLU A 193 -3.98 -27.92 1.00
C GLU A 193 -5.22 -28.45 0.25
N LEU A 194 -6.02 -27.56 -0.32
CA LEU A 194 -7.24 -27.93 -1.05
C LEU A 194 -6.99 -28.84 -2.25
N ILE A 195 -5.85 -28.68 -2.93
CA ILE A 195 -5.50 -29.52 -4.10
C ILE A 195 -4.65 -30.73 -3.72
N GLY A 196 -4.48 -31.03 -2.43
CA GLY A 196 -3.73 -32.19 -1.93
C GLY A 196 -2.22 -32.02 -1.99
N GLU A 197 -1.72 -30.80 -1.77
CA GLU A 197 -0.31 -30.42 -1.58
C GLU A 197 0.59 -30.70 -2.80
N LYS A 198 0.02 -30.94 -3.96
CA LYS A 198 0.74 -31.19 -5.20
C LYS A 198 -0.04 -30.75 -6.43
N GLY A 199 0.68 -30.31 -7.45
CA GLY A 199 0.07 -29.95 -8.73
C GLY A 199 0.58 -28.63 -9.29
N ASN A 200 0.03 -28.26 -10.44
CA ASN A 200 0.34 -27.04 -11.15
C ASN A 200 -0.65 -25.94 -10.76
N VAL A 201 -0.15 -24.77 -10.40
CA VAL A 201 -0.95 -23.63 -9.96
C VAL A 201 -0.61 -22.40 -10.82
N ILE A 202 -1.63 -21.64 -11.16
CA ILE A 202 -1.48 -20.31 -11.78
C ILE A 202 -1.78 -19.25 -10.72
N ILE A 203 -0.91 -18.25 -10.58
CA ILE A 203 -1.18 -17.06 -9.77
C ILE A 203 -1.81 -16.00 -10.68
N MET A 204 -2.95 -15.48 -10.27
CA MET A 204 -3.61 -14.35 -10.92
C MET A 204 -3.34 -13.08 -10.16
N ASP A 205 -2.51 -12.20 -10.73
CA ASP A 205 -2.13 -10.92 -10.13
C ASP A 205 -3.14 -9.82 -10.37
N GLY A 206 -3.17 -8.84 -9.46
CA GLY A 206 -3.87 -7.59 -9.66
C GLY A 206 -3.20 -6.72 -10.73
N ILE A 207 -2.79 -5.52 -10.35
CA ILE A 207 -2.03 -4.61 -11.21
C ILE A 207 -0.55 -4.70 -10.81
N PRO A 208 0.33 -5.20 -11.68
CA PRO A 208 1.77 -5.27 -11.40
C PRO A 208 2.36 -3.89 -11.08
N GLY A 209 3.25 -3.83 -10.09
CA GLY A 209 3.86 -2.58 -9.61
C GLY A 209 3.01 -1.83 -8.59
N TYR A 210 1.78 -2.27 -8.32
CA TYR A 210 0.99 -1.76 -7.21
C TYR A 210 1.28 -2.56 -5.95
N SER A 211 1.59 -1.86 -4.86
CA SER A 211 2.03 -2.50 -3.62
C SER A 211 1.08 -3.58 -3.11
N ALA A 212 -0.22 -3.34 -3.16
CA ALA A 212 -1.22 -4.31 -2.73
C ALA A 212 -1.20 -5.59 -3.59
N SER A 213 -0.99 -5.47 -4.90
CA SER A 213 -0.87 -6.61 -5.82
C SER A 213 0.42 -7.37 -5.59
N ASP A 214 1.53 -6.66 -5.58
CA ASP A 214 2.86 -7.27 -5.47
C ASP A 214 3.03 -8.00 -4.12
N GLN A 215 2.59 -7.38 -3.03
CA GLN A 215 2.62 -7.99 -1.70
C GLN A 215 1.74 -9.24 -1.60
N GLN A 216 0.53 -9.20 -2.17
CA GLN A 216 -0.36 -10.35 -2.18
C GLN A 216 0.24 -11.51 -2.97
N SER A 217 0.83 -11.24 -4.13
CA SER A 217 1.52 -12.24 -4.94
C SER A 217 2.73 -12.83 -4.26
N ASP A 218 3.54 -12.00 -3.62
CA ASP A 218 4.70 -12.48 -2.86
C ASP A 218 4.26 -13.35 -1.67
N GLY A 219 3.18 -12.96 -1.01
CA GLY A 219 2.56 -13.79 0.03
C GLY A 219 2.09 -15.13 -0.52
N MET A 220 1.34 -15.15 -1.63
CA MET A 220 0.87 -16.40 -2.25
C MET A 220 2.03 -17.33 -2.61
N LYS A 221 3.09 -16.80 -3.22
CA LYS A 221 4.29 -17.58 -3.52
C LYS A 221 4.92 -18.17 -2.25
N ALA A 222 5.02 -17.40 -1.18
CA ALA A 222 5.56 -17.86 0.09
C ALA A 222 4.69 -18.95 0.74
N GLY A 223 3.37 -18.83 0.64
CA GLY A 223 2.43 -19.86 1.11
C GLY A 223 2.53 -21.15 0.32
N LEU A 224 2.53 -21.06 -1.01
CA LEU A 224 2.68 -22.22 -1.92
C LEU A 224 4.03 -22.90 -1.75
N ALA A 225 5.12 -22.15 -1.46
CA ALA A 225 6.46 -22.69 -1.29
C ALA A 225 6.62 -23.58 -0.05
N GLN A 226 5.65 -23.58 0.89
CA GLN A 226 5.64 -24.53 2.01
C GLN A 226 5.35 -25.97 1.55
N TYR A 227 4.86 -26.16 0.33
CA TYR A 227 4.44 -27.44 -0.22
C TYR A 227 5.29 -27.80 -1.44
N PRO A 228 6.33 -28.63 -1.28
CA PRO A 228 7.27 -28.94 -2.37
C PRO A 228 6.67 -29.61 -3.59
N GLY A 229 5.47 -30.21 -3.46
CA GLY A 229 4.72 -30.79 -4.56
C GLY A 229 4.01 -29.79 -5.46
N ILE A 230 3.92 -28.52 -5.06
CA ILE A 230 3.26 -27.46 -5.81
C ILE A 230 4.26 -26.80 -6.78
N LYS A 231 3.79 -26.57 -8.00
CA LYS A 231 4.53 -25.83 -9.04
C LYS A 231 3.72 -24.65 -9.52
N VAL A 232 4.24 -23.45 -9.31
CA VAL A 232 3.68 -22.23 -9.94
C VAL A 232 4.14 -22.23 -11.39
N VAL A 233 3.23 -22.48 -12.32
CA VAL A 233 3.51 -22.62 -13.76
C VAL A 233 3.29 -21.34 -14.53
N ALA A 234 2.53 -20.41 -13.98
CA ALA A 234 2.32 -19.07 -14.55
C ALA A 234 1.95 -18.05 -13.47
N GLN A 235 2.22 -16.80 -13.80
CA GLN A 235 1.75 -15.62 -13.08
C GLN A 235 1.17 -14.67 -14.12
N LEU A 236 -0.15 -14.40 -14.05
CA LEU A 236 -0.90 -13.65 -15.06
C LEU A 236 -1.54 -12.43 -14.39
N ALA A 237 -1.48 -11.27 -15.06
CA ALA A 237 -2.10 -10.07 -14.56
C ALA A 237 -3.57 -9.97 -14.98
N HIS A 238 -4.48 -9.83 -14.01
CA HIS A 238 -5.91 -9.64 -14.30
C HIS A 238 -6.37 -8.19 -14.12
N ASN A 239 -5.48 -7.30 -13.67
CA ASN A 239 -5.74 -5.87 -13.47
C ASN A 239 -7.02 -5.59 -12.64
N TRP A 240 -7.34 -6.50 -11.71
CA TRP A 240 -8.56 -6.49 -10.89
C TRP A 240 -9.87 -6.42 -11.68
N THR A 241 -9.88 -6.94 -12.91
CA THR A 241 -11.08 -7.02 -13.75
C THR A 241 -11.31 -8.42 -14.28
N SER A 242 -12.56 -8.88 -14.25
CA SER A 242 -12.94 -10.22 -14.68
C SER A 242 -12.69 -10.44 -16.18
N GLN A 243 -12.88 -9.41 -17.00
CA GLN A 243 -12.66 -9.48 -18.44
C GLN A 243 -11.20 -9.75 -18.79
N VAL A 244 -10.28 -9.03 -18.13
CA VAL A 244 -8.83 -9.25 -18.33
C VAL A 244 -8.44 -10.61 -17.79
N ALA A 245 -8.90 -11.00 -16.59
CA ALA A 245 -8.64 -12.32 -16.02
C ALA A 245 -9.03 -13.44 -16.99
N GLN A 246 -10.26 -13.40 -17.50
CA GLN A 246 -10.77 -14.41 -18.45
C GLN A 246 -9.94 -14.46 -19.74
N LYS A 247 -9.60 -13.30 -20.29
CA LYS A 247 -8.80 -13.21 -21.51
C LYS A 247 -7.41 -13.82 -21.31
N GLU A 248 -6.67 -13.34 -20.32
CA GLU A 248 -5.29 -13.76 -20.05
C GLU A 248 -5.22 -15.26 -19.74
N LEU A 249 -6.14 -15.74 -18.88
CA LEU A 249 -6.21 -17.15 -18.54
C LEU A 249 -6.55 -18.02 -19.76
N SER A 250 -7.54 -17.64 -20.57
CA SER A 250 -7.94 -18.40 -21.76
C SER A 250 -6.83 -18.48 -22.81
N GLN A 251 -6.10 -17.37 -23.01
CA GLN A 251 -4.97 -17.34 -23.93
C GLN A 251 -3.84 -18.26 -23.45
N TRP A 252 -3.52 -18.19 -22.16
CA TRP A 252 -2.47 -19.01 -21.60
C TRP A 252 -2.80 -20.50 -21.68
N LEU A 253 -4.02 -20.90 -21.26
CA LEU A 253 -4.49 -22.31 -21.32
C LEU A 253 -4.49 -22.86 -22.75
N SER A 254 -4.85 -22.04 -23.74
CA SER A 254 -4.86 -22.45 -25.15
C SER A 254 -3.45 -22.76 -25.69
N SER A 255 -2.43 -22.10 -25.13
CA SER A 255 -1.03 -22.25 -25.56
C SER A 255 -0.25 -23.26 -24.70
N ASN A 256 -0.78 -23.68 -23.57
CA ASN A 256 -0.11 -24.55 -22.62
C ASN A 256 -1.01 -25.72 -22.21
N PRO A 257 -0.98 -26.83 -22.99
CA PRO A 257 -1.84 -28.00 -22.75
C PRO A 257 -1.32 -28.82 -21.56
N ILE A 258 -1.25 -28.25 -20.39
CA ILE A 258 -0.90 -28.93 -19.14
C ILE A 258 -2.08 -28.90 -18.19
N GLU A 259 -2.16 -29.89 -17.33
CA GLU A 259 -3.19 -29.91 -16.29
C GLU A 259 -2.94 -28.85 -15.22
N ILE A 260 -3.96 -28.08 -14.91
CA ILE A 260 -3.95 -27.06 -13.85
C ILE A 260 -4.84 -27.54 -12.71
N HIS A 261 -4.31 -27.49 -11.49
CA HIS A 261 -4.97 -27.97 -10.28
C HIS A 261 -5.53 -26.85 -9.43
N GLY A 262 -5.00 -25.61 -9.58
CA GLY A 262 -5.44 -24.45 -8.84
C GLY A 262 -5.13 -23.12 -9.58
N ILE A 263 -5.99 -22.13 -9.37
CA ILE A 263 -5.86 -20.76 -9.90
C ILE A 263 -6.18 -19.77 -8.79
#